data_ba97c889ebe0f353bbeb0e5f5b4d579d
#
_entry.id   ba97c889ebe0f353bbeb0e5f5b4d579d
#
_cell.length_a   1.000
_cell.length_b   1.000
_cell.length_c   1.000
_cell.angle_alpha   90.00
_cell.angle_beta   90.00
_cell.angle_gamma   90.00
#
_symmetry.space_group_name_H-M   'P 1'
#
loop_
_entity.id
_entity.type
_entity.pdbx_description
1 polymer ?
#
loop_
_entity_poly.entity_id
_entity_poly.type
_entity_poly.pdbx_seq_one_letter_code
_entity_poly.pdbx_strand_id
1 'polypeptide(L)'
;MLTNINLEKMNHLMETNKDAKEIITQLLKNHDAAVATIAHEIRNPMTVLYSSMQLMSSLYAETAKGSCVWEECMDGARHMCDLLDDLTELNNGNQLNRASFPLGHVLRNSAVLFAMSLNFEKSKIEMTSSIDKNIKRFNGDRTKLEEVFLNILTNAKDALADCKYAPRLQFRAKKLDDKILIQCQDNGCGIPTEIVDKLYEPFFTTKENGTGLGLAVSKRIIEAHNGTIDDITSDHTNGTIVSITLPA
;
A
#
# COMPACT_ATOMS: atom_id res chain seq x y z
N MET A 1 -12.94 4.59 -13.78
CA MET A 1 -13.64 3.60 -12.94
C MET A 1 -14.80 3.01 -13.70
N LEU A 2 -14.80 1.69 -13.84
CA LEU A 2 -15.91 0.97 -14.51
C LEU A 2 -16.93 0.55 -13.43
N THR A 3 -17.55 1.51 -12.76
CA THR A 3 -18.38 1.31 -11.56
C THR A 3 -19.73 0.62 -11.81
N ASN A 4 -20.07 0.26 -13.05
CA ASN A 4 -21.35 -0.41 -13.39
C ASN A 4 -21.17 -1.64 -14.30
N ILE A 5 -19.98 -2.23 -14.34
CA ILE A 5 -19.77 -3.45 -15.14
C ILE A 5 -20.02 -4.66 -14.25
N ASN A 6 -20.88 -5.55 -14.71
CA ASN A 6 -21.02 -6.85 -14.09
C ASN A 6 -19.79 -7.70 -14.41
N LEU A 7 -18.85 -7.77 -13.45
CA LEU A 7 -17.56 -8.46 -13.58
C LEU A 7 -17.75 -9.95 -13.91
N GLU A 8 -18.75 -10.62 -13.35
CA GLU A 8 -19.03 -12.04 -13.63
C GLU A 8 -19.41 -12.24 -15.09
N LYS A 9 -20.31 -11.38 -15.63
CA LYS A 9 -20.68 -11.44 -17.05
C LYS A 9 -19.50 -11.10 -17.96
N MET A 10 -18.68 -10.14 -17.59
CA MET A 10 -17.48 -9.78 -18.34
C MET A 10 -16.49 -10.93 -18.38
N ASN A 11 -16.19 -11.55 -17.23
CA ASN A 11 -15.29 -12.69 -17.13
C ASN A 11 -15.82 -13.88 -17.91
N HIS A 12 -17.11 -14.20 -17.80
CA HIS A 12 -17.74 -15.25 -18.58
C HIS A 12 -17.65 -14.99 -20.10
N LEU A 13 -17.83 -13.74 -20.53
CA LEU A 13 -17.69 -13.36 -21.94
C LEU A 13 -16.25 -13.51 -22.44
N MET A 14 -15.27 -13.14 -21.60
CA MET A 14 -13.83 -13.30 -21.91
C MET A 14 -13.40 -14.77 -22.00
N GLU A 15 -14.04 -15.66 -21.24
CA GLU A 15 -13.76 -17.10 -21.27
C GLU A 15 -14.40 -17.79 -22.48
N THR A 16 -15.59 -17.34 -22.89
CA THR A 16 -16.39 -17.98 -23.93
C THR A 16 -16.18 -17.44 -25.33
N ASN A 17 -15.66 -16.22 -25.47
CA ASN A 17 -15.50 -15.53 -26.75
C ASN A 17 -14.13 -14.89 -26.89
N LYS A 18 -13.29 -15.39 -27.79
CA LYS A 18 -11.92 -14.92 -28.02
C LYS A 18 -11.86 -13.47 -28.51
N ASP A 19 -12.76 -13.06 -29.40
CA ASP A 19 -12.78 -11.70 -29.93
C ASP A 19 -13.23 -10.70 -28.86
N ALA A 20 -14.22 -11.08 -28.05
CA ALA A 20 -14.64 -10.29 -26.90
C ALA A 20 -13.51 -10.13 -25.87
N LYS A 21 -12.73 -11.20 -25.62
CA LYS A 21 -11.56 -11.14 -24.74
C LYS A 21 -10.52 -10.14 -25.25
N GLU A 22 -10.24 -10.15 -26.55
CA GLU A 22 -9.26 -9.24 -27.15
C GLU A 22 -9.74 -7.79 -27.05
N ILE A 23 -11.00 -7.51 -27.41
CA ILE A 23 -11.60 -6.17 -27.34
C ILE A 23 -11.62 -5.66 -25.89
N ILE A 24 -12.09 -6.47 -24.93
CA ILE A 24 -12.17 -6.07 -23.52
C ILE A 24 -10.76 -5.81 -22.98
N THR A 25 -9.79 -6.67 -23.30
CA THR A 25 -8.39 -6.49 -22.87
C THR A 25 -7.80 -5.18 -23.43
N GLN A 26 -8.09 -4.86 -24.70
CA GLN A 26 -7.64 -3.62 -25.32
C GLN A 26 -8.30 -2.39 -24.70
N LEU A 27 -9.60 -2.44 -24.41
CA LEU A 27 -10.31 -1.36 -23.73
C LEU A 27 -9.78 -1.09 -22.33
N LEU A 28 -9.51 -2.15 -21.55
CA LEU A 28 -8.92 -2.03 -20.23
C LEU A 28 -7.51 -1.41 -20.29
N LYS A 29 -6.67 -1.86 -21.22
CA LYS A 29 -5.33 -1.28 -21.42
C LYS A 29 -5.39 0.20 -21.82
N ASN A 30 -6.31 0.56 -22.72
CA ASN A 30 -6.47 1.96 -23.15
C ASN A 30 -6.98 2.84 -21.99
N HIS A 31 -7.91 2.33 -21.19
CA HIS A 31 -8.39 3.01 -19.99
C HIS A 31 -7.26 3.22 -18.98
N ASP A 32 -6.49 2.19 -18.66
CA ASP A 32 -5.36 2.27 -17.73
C ASP A 32 -4.30 3.26 -18.24
N ALA A 33 -3.98 3.24 -19.54
CA ALA A 33 -3.07 4.19 -20.14
C ALA A 33 -3.58 5.64 -20.06
N ALA A 34 -4.86 5.88 -20.30
CA ALA A 34 -5.47 7.20 -20.19
C ALA A 34 -5.41 7.72 -18.74
N VAL A 35 -5.76 6.90 -17.76
CA VAL A 35 -5.68 7.26 -16.33
C VAL A 35 -4.24 7.58 -15.93
N ALA A 36 -3.26 6.77 -16.34
CA ALA A 36 -1.85 7.01 -16.07
C ALA A 36 -1.36 8.33 -16.68
N THR A 37 -1.78 8.65 -17.91
CA THR A 37 -1.44 9.91 -18.58
C THR A 37 -2.02 11.11 -17.82
N ILE A 38 -3.30 11.06 -17.46
CA ILE A 38 -3.96 12.14 -16.70
C ILE A 38 -3.28 12.34 -15.35
N ALA A 39 -3.01 11.25 -14.63
CA ALA A 39 -2.30 11.31 -13.35
C ALA A 39 -0.93 11.98 -13.49
N HIS A 40 -0.19 11.65 -14.55
CA HIS A 40 1.12 12.25 -14.81
C HIS A 40 1.02 13.75 -15.16
N GLU A 41 0.04 14.14 -15.96
CA GLU A 41 -0.19 15.54 -16.34
C GLU A 41 -0.65 16.40 -15.14
N ILE A 42 -1.39 15.85 -14.20
CA ILE A 42 -1.78 16.54 -12.96
C ILE A 42 -0.61 16.58 -11.96
N ARG A 43 0.20 15.51 -11.88
CA ARG A 43 1.37 15.47 -10.98
C ARG A 43 2.35 16.60 -11.26
N ASN A 44 2.60 16.92 -12.52
CA ASN A 44 3.57 17.95 -12.88
C ASN A 44 3.25 19.32 -12.25
N PRO A 45 2.04 19.94 -12.44
CA PRO A 45 1.71 21.20 -11.79
C PRO A 45 1.63 21.08 -10.27
N MET A 46 1.21 19.93 -9.72
CA MET A 46 1.17 19.71 -8.27
C MET A 46 2.56 19.67 -7.66
N THR A 47 3.52 19.01 -8.30
CA THR A 47 4.93 19.01 -7.87
C THR A 47 5.52 20.42 -7.86
N VAL A 48 5.21 21.23 -8.89
CA VAL A 48 5.65 22.63 -8.96
C VAL A 48 5.01 23.44 -7.82
N LEU A 49 3.70 23.28 -7.59
CA LEU A 49 2.99 23.96 -6.50
C LEU A 49 3.61 23.60 -5.14
N TYR A 50 3.75 22.32 -4.83
CA TYR A 50 4.31 21.83 -3.58
C TYR A 50 5.75 22.33 -3.35
N SER A 51 6.61 22.22 -4.38
CA SER A 51 7.99 22.71 -4.31
C SER A 51 8.06 24.22 -4.10
N SER A 52 7.16 24.98 -4.75
CA SER A 52 7.07 26.45 -4.55
C SER A 52 6.64 26.79 -3.13
N MET A 53 5.69 26.05 -2.56
CA MET A 53 5.25 26.21 -1.18
C MET A 53 6.37 25.86 -0.19
N GLN A 54 7.15 24.79 -0.43
CA GLN A 54 8.32 24.44 0.37
C GLN A 54 9.38 25.55 0.32
N LEU A 55 9.64 26.11 -0.86
CA LEU A 55 10.56 27.25 -1.00
C LEU A 55 10.08 28.47 -0.23
N MET A 56 8.80 28.83 -0.33
CA MET A 56 8.21 29.91 0.46
C MET A 56 8.32 29.64 1.96
N SER A 57 8.08 28.43 2.43
CA SER A 57 8.28 28.05 3.85
C SER A 57 9.72 28.25 4.31
N SER A 58 10.70 28.01 3.44
CA SER A 58 12.12 28.21 3.76
C SER A 58 12.54 29.68 3.76
N LEU A 59 12.00 30.48 2.84
CA LEU A 59 12.33 31.90 2.71
C LEU A 59 11.62 32.78 3.76
N TYR A 60 10.40 32.42 4.15
CA TYR A 60 9.54 33.18 5.06
C TYR A 60 9.23 32.39 6.33
N ALA A 61 10.24 31.68 6.86
CA ALA A 61 10.10 30.76 7.99
C ALA A 61 9.47 31.40 9.26
N GLU A 62 9.69 32.71 9.50
CA GLU A 62 9.09 33.40 10.64
C GLU A 62 7.60 33.73 10.43
N THR A 63 7.16 33.94 9.19
CA THR A 63 5.76 34.27 8.86
C THR A 63 4.91 33.03 8.58
N ALA A 64 5.52 31.96 8.06
CA ALA A 64 4.86 30.68 7.77
C ALA A 64 4.75 29.78 9.02
N LYS A 65 5.71 29.86 9.94
CA LYS A 65 5.67 29.10 11.21
C LYS A 65 4.52 29.61 12.09
N GLY A 66 3.53 28.75 12.30
CA GLY A 66 2.37 29.03 13.16
C GLY A 66 1.11 29.45 12.41
N SER A 67 1.12 29.49 11.09
CA SER A 67 -0.10 29.64 10.32
C SER A 67 -0.73 28.27 10.05
N CYS A 68 -1.79 27.95 10.77
CA CYS A 68 -2.59 26.72 10.57
C CYS A 68 -3.01 26.55 9.11
N VAL A 69 -3.41 27.63 8.45
CA VAL A 69 -3.82 27.63 7.03
C VAL A 69 -2.67 27.23 6.10
N TRP A 70 -1.43 27.64 6.42
CA TRP A 70 -0.27 27.28 5.63
C TRP A 70 0.08 25.79 5.75
N GLU A 71 0.02 25.26 6.98
CA GLU A 71 0.22 23.83 7.25
C GLU A 71 -0.86 22.98 6.56
N GLU A 72 -2.13 23.37 6.65
CA GLU A 72 -3.24 22.71 5.94
C GLU A 72 -3.04 22.72 4.42
N CYS A 73 -2.61 23.83 3.83
CA CYS A 73 -2.32 23.89 2.40
C CYS A 73 -1.17 22.98 1.99
N MET A 74 -0.09 22.93 2.78
CA MET A 74 1.04 22.04 2.52
C MET A 74 0.66 20.57 2.61
N ASP A 75 -0.14 20.21 3.62
CA ASP A 75 -0.61 18.84 3.81
C ASP A 75 -1.60 18.44 2.71
N GLY A 76 -2.49 19.34 2.30
CA GLY A 76 -3.38 19.12 1.16
C GLY A 76 -2.64 18.92 -0.15
N ALA A 77 -1.60 19.73 -0.42
CA ALA A 77 -0.78 19.57 -1.62
C ALA A 77 0.01 18.25 -1.60
N ARG A 78 0.56 17.86 -0.44
CA ARG A 78 1.23 16.56 -0.27
C ARG A 78 0.26 15.42 -0.52
N HIS A 79 -0.91 15.46 0.10
CA HIS A 79 -1.94 14.43 -0.06
C HIS A 79 -2.36 14.24 -1.54
N MET A 80 -2.47 15.33 -2.31
CA MET A 80 -2.75 15.22 -3.75
C MET A 80 -1.60 14.56 -4.52
N CYS A 81 -0.35 14.84 -4.17
CA CYS A 81 0.80 14.15 -4.78
C CYS A 81 0.76 12.65 -4.47
N ASP A 82 0.53 12.27 -3.21
CA ASP A 82 0.46 10.87 -2.77
C ASP A 82 -0.68 10.13 -3.49
N LEU A 83 -1.86 10.74 -3.63
CA LEU A 83 -2.98 10.18 -4.42
C LEU A 83 -2.63 9.93 -5.88
N LEU A 84 -1.88 10.84 -6.51
CA LEU A 84 -1.46 10.69 -7.91
C LEU A 84 -0.40 9.61 -8.07
N ASP A 85 0.46 9.44 -7.08
CA ASP A 85 1.47 8.38 -7.05
C ASP A 85 0.79 7.02 -6.89
N ASP A 86 -0.11 6.88 -5.92
CA ASP A 86 -0.92 5.68 -5.70
C ASP A 86 -1.75 5.30 -6.93
N LEU A 87 -2.39 6.29 -7.59
CA LEU A 87 -3.20 6.06 -8.79
C LEU A 87 -2.34 5.57 -9.96
N THR A 88 -1.15 6.14 -10.13
CA THR A 88 -0.19 5.70 -11.16
C THR A 88 0.28 4.29 -10.87
N GLU A 89 0.59 3.98 -9.62
CA GLU A 89 1.03 2.66 -9.20
C GLU A 89 -0.08 1.61 -9.35
N LEU A 90 -1.32 1.98 -9.01
CA LEU A 90 -2.47 1.11 -9.26
C LEU A 90 -2.60 0.72 -10.74
N ASN A 91 -2.32 1.64 -11.66
CA ASN A 91 -2.38 1.35 -13.10
C ASN A 91 -1.15 0.58 -13.62
N ASN A 92 0.05 0.86 -13.07
CA ASN A 92 1.32 0.28 -13.51
C ASN A 92 1.77 -0.92 -12.67
N GLY A 93 1.06 -1.28 -11.61
CA GLY A 93 1.45 -2.32 -10.64
C GLY A 93 1.77 -3.69 -11.25
N ASN A 94 1.29 -3.97 -12.46
CA ASN A 94 1.59 -5.20 -13.20
C ASN A 94 2.96 -5.15 -13.94
N GLN A 95 3.59 -3.97 -14.08
CA GLN A 95 4.89 -3.84 -14.74
C GLN A 95 5.99 -3.97 -13.69
N LEU A 96 6.56 -5.17 -13.56
CA LEU A 96 7.61 -5.47 -12.60
C LEU A 96 9.00 -5.38 -13.21
N ASN A 97 9.89 -4.68 -12.54
CA ASN A 97 11.32 -4.66 -12.83
C ASN A 97 12.00 -5.84 -12.10
N ARG A 98 11.80 -7.06 -12.63
CA ARG A 98 12.21 -8.28 -11.95
C ARG A 98 13.72 -8.43 -11.91
N ALA A 99 14.25 -8.62 -10.71
CA ALA A 99 15.64 -8.96 -10.44
C ALA A 99 15.72 -10.01 -9.32
N SER A 100 16.83 -10.74 -9.26
CA SER A 100 17.06 -11.69 -8.17
C SER A 100 17.73 -10.98 -7.00
N PHE A 101 17.08 -10.97 -5.82
CA PHE A 101 17.59 -10.32 -4.61
C PHE A 101 17.31 -11.15 -3.35
N PRO A 102 18.02 -10.91 -2.23
CA PRO A 102 17.82 -11.63 -0.96
C PRO A 102 16.58 -11.08 -0.23
N LEU A 103 15.41 -11.70 -0.42
CA LEU A 103 14.13 -11.25 0.16
C LEU A 103 14.18 -11.16 1.69
N GLY A 104 14.80 -12.14 2.36
CA GLY A 104 14.96 -12.10 3.83
C GLY A 104 15.76 -10.89 4.33
N HIS A 105 16.61 -10.30 3.50
CA HIS A 105 17.33 -9.06 3.81
C HIS A 105 16.41 -7.84 3.63
N VAL A 106 15.63 -7.83 2.57
CA VAL A 106 14.63 -6.77 2.32
C VAL A 106 13.64 -6.69 3.47
N LEU A 107 13.04 -7.82 3.87
CA LEU A 107 12.10 -7.89 5.00
C LEU A 107 12.71 -7.38 6.31
N ARG A 108 13.97 -7.77 6.61
CA ARG A 108 14.66 -7.26 7.81
C ARG A 108 14.90 -5.76 7.74
N ASN A 109 15.34 -5.25 6.58
CA ASN A 109 15.56 -3.82 6.40
C ASN A 109 14.28 -3.01 6.55
N SER A 110 13.18 -3.44 5.94
CA SER A 110 11.87 -2.77 6.10
C SER A 110 11.45 -2.73 7.56
N ALA A 111 11.61 -3.84 8.29
CA ALA A 111 11.30 -3.89 9.73
C ALA A 111 12.19 -2.94 10.55
N VAL A 112 13.49 -2.89 10.28
CA VAL A 112 14.45 -2.02 10.99
C VAL A 112 14.16 -0.54 10.71
N LEU A 113 14.00 -0.18 9.44
CA LEU A 113 13.71 1.21 9.05
C LEU A 113 12.39 1.68 9.68
N PHE A 114 11.37 0.83 9.67
CA PHE A 114 10.10 1.16 10.29
C PHE A 114 10.21 1.28 11.81
N ALA A 115 10.93 0.40 12.49
CA ALA A 115 11.19 0.51 13.92
C ALA A 115 11.97 1.79 14.27
N MET A 116 12.91 2.22 13.42
CA MET A 116 13.62 3.49 13.59
C MET A 116 12.69 4.70 13.45
N SER A 117 11.73 4.68 12.51
CA SER A 117 10.74 5.75 12.38
C SER A 117 9.84 5.86 13.62
N LEU A 118 9.38 4.73 14.18
CA LEU A 118 8.62 4.70 15.43
C LEU A 118 9.40 5.34 16.59
N ASN A 119 10.70 5.04 16.71
CA ASN A 119 11.56 5.62 17.74
C ASN A 119 11.77 7.13 17.54
N PHE A 120 11.96 7.57 16.29
CA PHE A 120 12.10 8.98 15.96
C PHE A 120 10.84 9.78 16.31
N GLU A 121 9.67 9.23 16.03
CA GLU A 121 8.35 9.79 16.39
C GLU A 121 8.04 9.67 17.88
N LYS A 122 8.92 9.05 18.69
CA LYS A 122 8.69 8.73 20.12
C LYS A 122 7.40 7.93 20.35
N SER A 123 7.06 7.07 19.41
CA SER A 123 5.88 6.19 19.50
C SER A 123 6.02 5.21 20.67
N LYS A 124 4.89 4.90 21.31
CA LYS A 124 4.83 3.87 22.39
C LYS A 124 4.64 2.45 21.85
N ILE A 125 4.64 2.25 20.54
CA ILE A 125 4.41 0.95 19.92
C ILE A 125 5.61 0.03 20.17
N GLU A 126 5.35 -1.11 20.79
CA GLU A 126 6.33 -2.19 20.93
C GLU A 126 6.35 -3.02 19.64
N MET A 127 7.41 -2.86 18.85
CA MET A 127 7.57 -3.62 17.61
C MET A 127 8.51 -4.79 17.80
N THR A 128 8.10 -5.97 17.31
CA THR A 128 8.93 -7.17 17.24
C THR A 128 9.00 -7.70 15.82
N SER A 129 10.14 -8.23 15.40
CA SER A 129 10.29 -8.85 14.09
C SER A 129 10.99 -10.20 14.16
N SER A 130 10.51 -11.18 13.36
CA SER A 130 11.09 -12.52 13.26
C SER A 130 11.06 -12.99 11.80
N ILE A 131 12.24 -12.96 11.16
CA ILE A 131 12.41 -13.33 9.75
C ILE A 131 13.25 -14.59 9.64
N ASP A 132 12.67 -15.65 9.07
CA ASP A 132 13.34 -16.95 8.89
C ASP A 132 14.61 -16.78 8.03
N LYS A 133 15.70 -17.36 8.51
CA LYS A 133 17.01 -17.36 7.83
C LYS A 133 17.02 -18.18 6.54
N ASN A 134 16.04 -19.07 6.36
CA ASN A 134 15.89 -19.90 5.18
C ASN A 134 15.23 -19.17 3.99
N ILE A 135 14.69 -17.94 4.20
CA ILE A 135 14.23 -17.08 3.12
C ILE A 135 15.46 -16.54 2.39
N LYS A 136 15.70 -17.09 1.20
CA LYS A 136 16.90 -16.80 0.39
C LYS A 136 16.60 -15.74 -0.69
N ARG A 137 16.98 -16.06 -1.93
CA ARG A 137 16.79 -15.17 -3.08
C ARG A 137 15.37 -15.33 -3.63
N PHE A 138 14.81 -14.22 -4.05
CA PHE A 138 13.51 -14.11 -4.70
C PHE A 138 13.67 -13.39 -6.03
N ASN A 139 12.92 -13.79 -7.05
CA ASN A 139 12.90 -13.12 -8.35
C ASN A 139 11.66 -12.23 -8.47
N GLY A 140 11.82 -10.94 -8.30
CA GLY A 140 10.73 -9.98 -8.28
C GLY A 140 11.21 -8.54 -8.36
N ASP A 141 10.31 -7.60 -8.15
CA ASP A 141 10.62 -6.18 -8.03
C ASP A 141 10.80 -5.81 -6.55
N ARG A 142 12.06 -5.56 -6.19
CA ARG A 142 12.44 -5.24 -4.83
C ARG A 142 11.74 -3.99 -4.30
N THR A 143 11.73 -2.92 -5.09
CA THR A 143 11.18 -1.62 -4.66
C THR A 143 9.69 -1.71 -4.40
N LYS A 144 8.96 -2.38 -5.29
CA LYS A 144 7.52 -2.59 -5.11
C LYS A 144 7.18 -3.47 -3.91
N LEU A 145 7.99 -4.50 -3.62
CA LEU A 145 7.77 -5.30 -2.41
C LEU A 145 8.11 -4.52 -1.12
N GLU A 146 9.17 -3.69 -1.13
CA GLU A 146 9.46 -2.78 -0.01
C GLU A 146 8.29 -1.82 0.26
N GLU A 147 7.67 -1.27 -0.79
CA GLU A 147 6.48 -0.42 -0.71
C GLU A 147 5.30 -1.17 -0.06
N VAL A 148 5.00 -2.39 -0.51
CA VAL A 148 3.95 -3.23 0.10
C VAL A 148 4.21 -3.44 1.59
N PHE A 149 5.42 -3.81 1.97
CA PHE A 149 5.72 -4.08 3.38
C PHE A 149 5.59 -2.82 4.25
N LEU A 150 6.05 -1.67 3.76
CA LEU A 150 5.91 -0.40 4.45
C LEU A 150 4.44 0.03 4.57
N ASN A 151 3.65 -0.13 3.51
CA ASN A 151 2.22 0.18 3.56
C ASN A 151 1.47 -0.65 4.61
N ILE A 152 1.74 -1.96 4.68
CA ILE A 152 1.10 -2.83 5.67
C ILE A 152 1.54 -2.47 7.09
N LEU A 153 2.82 -2.17 7.31
CA LEU A 153 3.34 -1.73 8.61
C LEU A 153 2.74 -0.38 9.04
N THR A 154 2.58 0.55 8.09
CA THR A 154 1.93 1.85 8.33
C THR A 154 0.46 1.69 8.68
N ASN A 155 -0.28 0.83 7.97
CA ASN A 155 -1.66 0.54 8.28
C ASN A 155 -1.83 -0.06 9.69
N ALA A 156 -0.94 -0.96 10.09
CA ALA A 156 -0.92 -1.52 11.43
C ALA A 156 -0.59 -0.44 12.49
N LYS A 157 0.36 0.47 12.22
CA LYS A 157 0.66 1.62 13.10
C LYS A 157 -0.57 2.50 13.29
N ASP A 158 -1.28 2.83 12.22
CA ASP A 158 -2.46 3.68 12.28
C ASP A 158 -3.59 3.04 13.09
N ALA A 159 -3.78 1.71 12.95
CA ALA A 159 -4.75 0.95 13.75
C ALA A 159 -4.43 0.95 15.27
N LEU A 160 -3.18 1.25 15.62
CA LEU A 160 -2.71 1.32 17.01
C LEU A 160 -2.80 2.72 17.62
N ALA A 161 -3.15 3.78 16.85
CA ALA A 161 -3.16 5.16 17.32
C ALA A 161 -4.07 5.35 18.54
N ASP A 162 -5.26 4.73 18.53
CA ASP A 162 -6.26 4.80 19.62
C ASP A 162 -6.33 3.52 20.46
N CYS A 163 -5.22 2.74 20.50
CA CYS A 163 -5.19 1.48 21.22
C CYS A 163 -5.33 1.71 22.74
N LYS A 164 -6.30 1.04 23.35
CA LYS A 164 -6.58 1.14 24.80
C LYS A 164 -5.55 0.40 25.67
N TYR A 165 -4.79 -0.50 25.09
CA TYR A 165 -3.77 -1.31 25.76
C TYR A 165 -2.38 -0.93 25.24
N ALA A 166 -1.33 -1.55 25.80
CA ALA A 166 0.02 -1.36 25.27
C ALA A 166 0.06 -1.74 23.78
N PRO A 167 0.33 -0.80 22.87
CA PRO A 167 0.28 -1.04 21.43
C PRO A 167 1.42 -1.95 21.01
N ARG A 168 1.10 -3.05 20.32
CA ARG A 168 2.06 -4.05 19.86
C ARG A 168 1.91 -4.32 18.38
N LEU A 169 3.05 -4.42 17.70
CA LEU A 169 3.14 -4.74 16.30
C LEU A 169 4.15 -5.87 16.10
N GLN A 170 3.76 -6.92 15.39
CA GLN A 170 4.64 -8.04 15.08
C GLN A 170 4.76 -8.22 13.57
N PHE A 171 5.99 -8.26 13.06
CA PHE A 171 6.27 -8.52 11.66
C PHE A 171 7.07 -9.82 11.54
N ARG A 172 6.47 -10.82 10.91
CA ARG A 172 7.03 -12.18 10.81
C ARG A 172 7.10 -12.65 9.37
N ALA A 173 8.12 -13.45 9.06
CA ALA A 173 8.18 -14.16 7.79
C ALA A 173 8.77 -15.54 7.99
N LYS A 174 8.11 -16.55 7.40
CA LYS A 174 8.53 -17.97 7.45
C LYS A 174 8.55 -18.56 6.06
N LYS A 175 9.52 -19.42 5.79
CA LYS A 175 9.52 -20.29 4.62
C LYS A 175 8.72 -21.54 4.93
N LEU A 176 7.70 -21.83 4.09
CA LEU A 176 6.85 -23.02 4.17
C LEU A 176 6.97 -23.74 2.83
N ASP A 177 7.77 -24.80 2.77
CA ASP A 177 8.04 -25.61 1.56
C ASP A 177 8.29 -24.74 0.32
N ASP A 178 7.28 -24.60 -0.57
CA ASP A 178 7.28 -23.86 -1.82
C ASP A 178 6.75 -22.41 -1.70
N LYS A 179 6.46 -21.95 -0.48
CA LYS A 179 5.87 -20.64 -0.20
C LYS A 179 6.62 -19.89 0.89
N ILE A 180 6.51 -18.57 0.85
CA ILE A 180 6.98 -17.67 1.89
C ILE A 180 5.76 -16.97 2.46
N LEU A 181 5.44 -17.23 3.73
CA LEU A 181 4.38 -16.56 4.48
C LEU A 181 4.95 -15.36 5.21
N ILE A 182 4.40 -14.18 4.95
CA ILE A 182 4.76 -12.92 5.62
C ILE A 182 3.51 -12.42 6.33
N GLN A 183 3.64 -12.08 7.61
CA GLN A 183 2.52 -11.65 8.46
C GLN A 183 2.86 -10.38 9.21
N CYS A 184 1.93 -9.44 9.19
CA CYS A 184 1.92 -8.26 10.04
C CYS A 184 0.73 -8.38 10.98
N GLN A 185 0.99 -8.38 12.30
CA GLN A 185 -0.02 -8.49 13.33
C GLN A 185 0.05 -7.28 14.25
N ASP A 186 -1.09 -6.63 14.46
CA ASP A 186 -1.28 -5.58 15.46
C ASP A 186 -2.32 -6.01 16.50
N ASN A 187 -2.37 -5.30 17.63
CA ASN A 187 -3.42 -5.41 18.64
C ASN A 187 -4.28 -4.14 18.68
N GLY A 188 -4.51 -3.50 17.55
CA GLY A 188 -5.28 -2.29 17.40
C GLY A 188 -6.79 -2.47 17.45
N CYS A 189 -7.52 -1.54 16.84
CA CYS A 189 -8.97 -1.51 16.84
C CYS A 189 -9.65 -2.65 16.08
N GLY A 190 -8.88 -3.44 15.29
CA GLY A 190 -9.43 -4.47 14.41
C GLY A 190 -10.21 -3.88 13.22
N ILE A 191 -10.76 -4.78 12.41
CA ILE A 191 -11.52 -4.44 11.20
C ILE A 191 -12.91 -5.08 11.32
N PRO A 192 -14.00 -4.32 11.18
CA PRO A 192 -15.35 -4.85 11.13
C PRO A 192 -15.51 -5.87 10.00
N THR A 193 -16.18 -6.99 10.28
CA THR A 193 -16.39 -8.07 9.29
C THR A 193 -17.12 -7.59 8.04
N GLU A 194 -18.00 -6.61 8.20
CA GLU A 194 -18.82 -6.05 7.11
C GLU A 194 -18.01 -5.29 6.05
N ILE A 195 -16.78 -4.88 6.40
CA ILE A 195 -15.93 -4.12 5.49
C ILE A 195 -14.69 -4.89 5.02
N VAL A 196 -14.43 -6.09 5.52
CA VAL A 196 -13.25 -6.90 5.17
C VAL A 196 -13.14 -7.10 3.65
N ASP A 197 -14.25 -7.47 3.00
CA ASP A 197 -14.29 -7.70 1.56
C ASP A 197 -14.02 -6.43 0.73
N LYS A 198 -14.25 -5.25 1.31
CA LYS A 198 -14.08 -3.95 0.66
C LYS A 198 -12.68 -3.36 0.82
N LEU A 199 -11.85 -3.92 1.69
CA LEU A 199 -10.53 -3.34 2.03
C LEU A 199 -9.59 -3.21 0.83
N TYR A 200 -9.80 -4.03 -0.18
CA TYR A 200 -9.02 -4.03 -1.42
C TYR A 200 -9.70 -3.28 -2.57
N GLU A 201 -10.91 -2.72 -2.34
CA GLU A 201 -11.55 -1.86 -3.33
C GLU A 201 -10.82 -0.52 -3.40
N PRO A 202 -10.42 -0.04 -4.58
CA PRO A 202 -9.79 1.26 -4.72
C PRO A 202 -10.65 2.39 -4.14
N PHE A 203 -10.02 3.34 -3.43
CA PHE A 203 -10.65 4.48 -2.74
C PHE A 203 -11.50 4.12 -1.51
N PHE A 204 -11.53 2.86 -1.11
CA PHE A 204 -12.16 2.49 0.14
C PHE A 204 -11.22 2.79 1.32
N THR A 205 -11.66 3.63 2.24
CA THR A 205 -10.91 3.99 3.45
C THR A 205 -11.85 4.29 4.62
N THR A 206 -11.41 3.97 5.81
CA THR A 206 -12.04 4.37 7.07
C THR A 206 -11.27 5.48 7.77
N LYS A 207 -10.12 5.91 7.19
CA LYS A 207 -9.26 6.98 7.72
C LYS A 207 -9.69 8.31 7.13
N GLU A 208 -9.69 9.38 7.94
CA GLU A 208 -10.07 10.73 7.53
C GLU A 208 -9.17 11.28 6.39
N ASN A 209 -7.87 11.01 6.46
CA ASN A 209 -6.87 11.45 5.47
C ASN A 209 -6.29 10.28 4.65
N GLY A 210 -6.99 9.16 4.55
CA GLY A 210 -6.52 8.01 3.79
C GLY A 210 -6.88 8.10 2.30
N THR A 211 -5.96 7.71 1.41
CA THR A 211 -6.22 7.64 -0.03
C THR A 211 -7.18 6.50 -0.42
N GLY A 212 -7.24 5.45 0.42
CA GLY A 212 -7.97 4.22 0.11
C GLY A 212 -7.37 3.42 -1.05
N LEU A 213 -6.15 3.73 -1.47
CA LEU A 213 -5.47 3.07 -2.59
C LEU A 213 -4.39 2.09 -2.13
N GLY A 214 -3.77 2.31 -0.98
CA GLY A 214 -2.60 1.56 -0.55
C GLY A 214 -2.80 0.04 -0.50
N LEU A 215 -3.91 -0.48 0.06
CA LEU A 215 -4.17 -1.93 0.07
C LEU A 215 -4.50 -2.47 -1.33
N ALA A 216 -5.21 -1.71 -2.15
CA ALA A 216 -5.50 -2.09 -3.54
C ALA A 216 -4.21 -2.20 -4.37
N VAL A 217 -3.30 -1.21 -4.24
CA VAL A 217 -1.96 -1.23 -4.85
C VAL A 217 -1.15 -2.41 -4.32
N SER A 218 -1.12 -2.61 -3.00
CA SER A 218 -0.40 -3.74 -2.38
C SER A 218 -0.87 -5.08 -2.93
N LYS A 219 -2.18 -5.29 -3.03
CA LYS A 219 -2.77 -6.51 -3.60
C LYS A 219 -2.29 -6.72 -5.05
N ARG A 220 -2.37 -5.68 -5.87
CA ARG A 220 -1.96 -5.75 -7.28
C ARG A 220 -0.46 -6.08 -7.45
N ILE A 221 0.38 -5.48 -6.63
CA ILE A 221 1.82 -5.78 -6.62
C ILE A 221 2.08 -7.24 -6.22
N ILE A 222 1.44 -7.74 -5.17
CA ILE A 222 1.61 -9.12 -4.71
C ILE A 222 1.10 -10.12 -5.76
N GLU A 223 -0.06 -9.89 -6.37
CA GLU A 223 -0.60 -10.70 -7.46
C GLU A 223 0.34 -10.73 -8.67
N ALA A 224 0.93 -9.59 -9.04
CA ALA A 224 1.93 -9.51 -10.10
C ALA A 224 3.21 -10.32 -9.78
N HIS A 225 3.50 -10.56 -8.49
CA HIS A 225 4.54 -11.46 -8.02
C HIS A 225 4.10 -12.93 -7.88
N ASN A 226 2.90 -13.29 -8.37
CA ASN A 226 2.26 -14.60 -8.23
C ASN A 226 2.01 -14.98 -6.75
N GLY A 227 1.80 -14.00 -5.90
CA GLY A 227 1.45 -14.15 -4.50
C GLY A 227 -0.02 -13.86 -4.22
N THR A 228 -0.40 -13.94 -2.94
CA THR A 228 -1.73 -13.56 -2.43
C THR A 228 -1.61 -12.71 -1.16
N ILE A 229 -2.62 -11.87 -0.91
CA ILE A 229 -2.73 -11.01 0.28
C ILE A 229 -4.16 -11.07 0.87
N ASP A 230 -4.81 -12.21 0.80
CA ASP A 230 -6.25 -12.32 1.05
C ASP A 230 -6.61 -12.67 2.50
N ASP A 231 -5.64 -13.14 3.29
CA ASP A 231 -5.91 -13.59 4.65
C ASP A 231 -5.81 -12.42 5.65
N ILE A 232 -6.90 -11.67 5.78
CA ILE A 232 -7.05 -10.72 6.88
C ILE A 232 -7.89 -11.39 7.95
N THR A 233 -7.25 -11.79 9.04
CA THR A 233 -7.94 -12.23 10.24
C THR A 233 -8.02 -11.05 11.20
N SER A 234 -9.22 -10.59 11.47
CA SER A 234 -9.45 -9.47 12.39
C SER A 234 -10.52 -9.83 13.41
N ASP A 235 -10.30 -9.40 14.64
CA ASP A 235 -11.23 -9.49 15.73
C ASP A 235 -11.25 -8.12 16.44
N HIS A 236 -12.41 -7.55 16.66
CA HIS A 236 -12.58 -6.27 17.34
C HIS A 236 -11.92 -6.20 18.72
N THR A 237 -11.50 -7.34 19.29
CA THR A 237 -10.87 -7.44 20.61
C THR A 237 -9.38 -7.72 20.55
N ASN A 238 -8.87 -8.26 19.42
CA ASN A 238 -7.50 -8.81 19.33
C ASN A 238 -6.65 -8.17 18.21
N GLY A 239 -7.17 -7.16 17.51
CA GLY A 239 -6.46 -6.47 16.43
C GLY A 239 -6.57 -7.17 15.08
N THR A 240 -5.57 -6.98 14.23
CA THR A 240 -5.58 -7.47 12.85
C THR A 240 -4.32 -8.26 12.52
N ILE A 241 -4.48 -9.32 11.73
CA ILE A 241 -3.37 -10.04 11.08
C ILE A 241 -3.57 -9.92 9.57
N VAL A 242 -2.62 -9.30 8.88
CA VAL A 242 -2.53 -9.28 7.42
C VAL A 242 -1.50 -10.32 7.00
N SER A 243 -1.90 -11.26 6.14
CA SER A 243 -1.03 -12.33 5.65
C SER A 243 -0.77 -12.19 4.15
N ILE A 244 0.50 -12.24 3.77
CA ILE A 244 0.97 -12.29 2.38
C ILE A 244 1.62 -13.63 2.15
N THR A 245 1.30 -14.26 1.02
CA THR A 245 1.99 -15.46 0.55
C THR A 245 2.68 -15.17 -0.78
N LEU A 246 3.97 -15.45 -0.86
CA LEU A 246 4.78 -15.39 -2.08
C LEU A 246 5.31 -16.79 -2.43
N PRO A 247 5.55 -17.12 -3.71
CA PRO A 247 6.26 -18.35 -4.10
C PRO A 247 7.69 -18.34 -3.55
N ALA A 248 8.27 -19.53 -3.22
CA ALA A 248 9.62 -19.66 -2.62
C ALA A 248 10.72 -19.87 -3.67
#